data_52621f42da013f442cf6014b3ad69d56
#
_entry.id   52621f42da013f442cf6014b3ad69d56
#
_cell.length_a   1.000
_cell.length_b   1.000
_cell.length_c   1.000
_cell.angle_alpha   90.00
_cell.angle_beta   90.00
_cell.angle_gamma   90.00
#
_symmetry.space_group_name_H-M   'P 1'
#
loop_
_entity.id
_entity.type
_entity.pdbx_description
1 polymer ?
#
loop_
_entity_poly.entity_id
_entity_poly.type
_entity_poly.pdbx_seq_one_letter_code
_entity_poly.pdbx_strand_id
1 'polypeptide(L)'
;MRLLNWRRQAALNAMPGIRPGEIHPPWHEFWRRFRRQPVAMGAGIFVLLLIAVAIVAPWIAPYDAENYFDYDRLNEGPSLVHWFGVDSLGRDIFSRVLVGAQISLAAGVLAVLIGAAIGTVLGLLAGYYEGWWDRLIMRLCDVLFAFPGILLAIAVVAVMGSGMANVIIAVAIFSIPAFARLVRGNTLVLKQQTFIESARSIGASDATILFHHILPGTVSSIVVYFTMRIGVSIISAASLSFLGLGAQPPTPEWGAMLNEARADMVMSPHVALFPAVAIFLTVLAFNLLGDGLRDALDPKLKG
;
A
#
# COMPACT_ATOMS: atom_id res chain seq x y z
N MET A 1 34.67 -35.50 34.08
CA MET A 1 34.15 -34.41 33.22
C MET A 1 33.74 -34.81 31.78
N ARG A 2 34.36 -35.82 31.16
CA ARG A 2 34.01 -36.24 29.76
C ARG A 2 32.68 -37.04 29.63
N LEU A 3 32.22 -37.73 30.66
CA LEU A 3 30.99 -38.55 30.65
C LEU A 3 29.69 -37.75 30.81
N LEU A 4 29.74 -36.50 31.26
CA LEU A 4 28.58 -35.60 31.35
C LEU A 4 28.25 -34.90 30.01
N ASN A 5 29.26 -34.71 29.17
CA ASN A 5 29.04 -34.03 27.87
C ASN A 5 28.36 -34.94 26.81
N TRP A 6 28.68 -36.27 26.80
CA TRP A 6 28.05 -37.15 25.82
C TRP A 6 26.55 -37.39 26.11
N ARG A 7 26.17 -37.48 27.41
CA ARG A 7 24.74 -37.60 27.78
C ARG A 7 23.95 -36.35 27.45
N ARG A 8 24.56 -35.17 27.56
CA ARG A 8 23.95 -33.91 27.17
C ARG A 8 23.78 -33.78 25.62
N GLN A 9 24.79 -34.26 24.88
CA GLN A 9 24.70 -34.33 23.41
C GLN A 9 23.74 -35.41 22.93
N ALA A 10 23.68 -36.56 23.56
CA ALA A 10 22.71 -37.61 23.25
C ALA A 10 21.26 -37.18 23.53
N ALA A 11 21.02 -36.42 24.60
CA ALA A 11 19.71 -35.87 24.93
C ALA A 11 19.28 -34.75 23.93
N LEU A 12 20.22 -33.94 23.45
CA LEU A 12 19.96 -32.94 22.39
C LEU A 12 19.68 -33.58 21.04
N ASN A 13 20.31 -34.70 20.72
CA ASN A 13 20.07 -35.45 19.49
C ASN A 13 18.80 -36.33 19.52
N ALA A 14 18.22 -36.57 20.70
CA ALA A 14 17.00 -37.34 20.88
C ALA A 14 15.71 -36.48 20.81
N MET A 15 15.80 -35.14 20.68
CA MET A 15 14.66 -34.29 20.44
C MET A 15 14.29 -34.33 18.95
N PRO A 16 13.15 -34.90 18.55
CA PRO A 16 12.77 -34.95 17.16
C PRO A 16 12.45 -33.52 16.69
N GLY A 17 13.29 -32.98 15.84
CA GLY A 17 13.02 -31.70 15.12
C GLY A 17 14.06 -30.58 15.30
N ILE A 18 15.05 -30.70 16.21
CA ILE A 18 16.09 -29.66 16.32
C ILE A 18 17.41 -30.24 15.78
N ARG A 19 17.68 -30.00 14.50
CA ARG A 19 19.05 -30.16 13.98
C ARG A 19 19.86 -28.94 14.44
N PRO A 20 20.94 -29.13 15.24
CA PRO A 20 21.82 -28.04 15.62
C PRO A 20 22.58 -27.61 14.34
N GLY A 21 22.23 -26.49 13.73
CA GLY A 21 22.99 -25.99 12.59
C GLY A 21 22.25 -25.06 11.62
N GLU A 22 20.92 -25.01 11.62
CA GLU A 22 20.20 -24.21 10.63
C GLU A 22 19.34 -23.12 11.30
N ILE A 23 19.98 -22.19 12.02
CA ILE A 23 19.36 -20.90 12.33
C ILE A 23 19.52 -20.06 11.06
N HIS A 24 18.61 -20.27 10.09
CA HIS A 24 18.56 -19.38 8.95
C HIS A 24 18.07 -17.99 9.42
N PRO A 25 18.70 -16.91 8.95
CA PRO A 25 18.22 -15.56 9.26
C PRO A 25 16.75 -15.42 8.81
N PRO A 26 15.92 -14.67 9.55
CA PRO A 26 14.47 -14.54 9.29
C PRO A 26 14.15 -14.16 7.86
N TRP A 27 15.03 -13.38 7.21
CA TRP A 27 14.92 -12.96 5.82
C TRP A 27 15.01 -14.15 4.82
N HIS A 28 15.86 -15.13 5.10
CA HIS A 28 16.03 -16.30 4.23
C HIS A 28 14.77 -17.20 4.27
N GLU A 29 14.17 -17.32 5.45
CA GLU A 29 12.92 -18.06 5.63
C GLU A 29 11.74 -17.37 4.94
N PHE A 30 11.62 -16.05 5.09
CA PHE A 30 10.66 -15.22 4.38
C PHE A 30 10.77 -15.42 2.86
N TRP A 31 11.99 -15.27 2.30
CA TRP A 31 12.21 -15.36 0.87
C TRP A 31 11.92 -16.77 0.32
N ARG A 32 12.27 -17.81 1.07
CA ARG A 32 11.96 -19.21 0.73
C ARG A 32 10.44 -19.46 0.65
N ARG A 33 9.67 -18.91 1.59
CA ARG A 33 8.20 -19.03 1.63
C ARG A 33 7.54 -18.21 0.53
N PHE A 34 7.96 -16.97 0.36
CA PHE A 34 7.43 -16.08 -0.66
C PHE A 34 7.63 -16.64 -2.08
N ARG A 35 8.80 -17.20 -2.39
CA ARG A 35 9.08 -17.85 -3.68
C ARG A 35 8.20 -19.07 -3.97
N ARG A 36 7.64 -19.71 -2.98
CA ARG A 36 6.73 -20.85 -3.15
C ARG A 36 5.31 -20.46 -3.55
N GLN A 37 5.02 -19.17 -3.57
CA GLN A 37 3.71 -18.62 -3.94
C GLN A 37 3.78 -17.99 -5.34
N PRO A 38 3.48 -18.74 -6.42
CA PRO A 38 3.67 -18.26 -7.79
C PRO A 38 2.80 -17.04 -8.11
N VAL A 39 1.59 -16.97 -7.55
CA VAL A 39 0.67 -15.83 -7.75
C VAL A 39 1.24 -14.55 -7.12
N ALA A 40 1.71 -14.61 -5.88
CA ALA A 40 2.31 -13.46 -5.20
C ALA A 40 3.62 -13.03 -5.86
N MET A 41 4.43 -13.99 -6.33
CA MET A 41 5.64 -13.70 -7.11
C MET A 41 5.31 -12.99 -8.41
N GLY A 42 4.33 -13.47 -9.16
CA GLY A 42 3.86 -12.84 -10.40
C GLY A 42 3.34 -11.42 -10.14
N ALA A 43 2.53 -11.24 -9.09
CA ALA A 43 2.05 -9.93 -8.67
C ALA A 43 3.19 -8.98 -8.26
N GLY A 44 4.17 -9.47 -7.52
CA GLY A 44 5.36 -8.70 -7.15
C GLY A 44 6.19 -8.25 -8.35
N ILE A 45 6.42 -9.15 -9.31
CA ILE A 45 7.11 -8.83 -10.57
C ILE A 45 6.30 -7.78 -11.35
N PHE A 46 4.99 -7.95 -11.46
CA PHE A 46 4.13 -6.98 -12.15
C PHE A 46 4.19 -5.60 -11.49
N VAL A 47 4.10 -5.51 -10.15
CA VAL A 47 4.23 -4.24 -9.42
C VAL A 47 5.58 -3.59 -9.66
N LEU A 48 6.68 -4.36 -9.63
CA LEU A 48 8.02 -3.83 -9.92
C LEU A 48 8.13 -3.32 -11.36
N LEU A 49 7.60 -4.05 -12.32
CA LEU A 49 7.55 -3.62 -13.73
C LEU A 49 6.70 -2.36 -13.89
N LEU A 50 5.54 -2.30 -13.24
CA LEU A 50 4.67 -1.13 -13.27
C LEU A 50 5.35 0.12 -12.70
N ILE A 51 6.06 -0.03 -11.58
CA ILE A 51 6.85 1.07 -10.99
C ILE A 51 7.99 1.48 -11.95
N ALA A 52 8.70 0.52 -12.53
CA ALA A 52 9.76 0.81 -13.50
C ALA A 52 9.21 1.54 -14.73
N VAL A 53 8.10 1.06 -15.29
CA VAL A 53 7.41 1.71 -16.42
C VAL A 53 6.95 3.12 -16.02
N ALA A 54 6.35 3.30 -14.85
CA ALA A 54 5.94 4.61 -14.38
C ALA A 54 7.14 5.59 -14.29
N ILE A 55 8.29 5.14 -13.76
CA ILE A 55 9.48 5.98 -13.65
C ILE A 55 9.97 6.42 -15.05
N VAL A 56 10.03 5.51 -16.01
CA VAL A 56 10.56 5.78 -17.35
C VAL A 56 9.49 6.30 -18.33
N ALA A 57 8.22 6.35 -17.94
CA ALA A 57 7.08 6.73 -18.77
C ALA A 57 7.31 8.02 -19.60
N PRO A 58 7.84 9.12 -19.04
CA PRO A 58 8.04 10.35 -19.81
C PRO A 58 9.02 10.21 -20.99
N TRP A 59 9.91 9.21 -20.93
CA TRP A 59 10.90 8.97 -21.99
C TRP A 59 10.49 7.91 -22.99
N ILE A 60 9.58 7.00 -22.63
CA ILE A 60 9.12 5.91 -23.49
C ILE A 60 7.74 6.16 -24.10
N ALA A 61 6.99 7.15 -23.62
CA ALA A 61 5.71 7.54 -24.19
C ALA A 61 5.92 8.02 -25.64
N PRO A 62 5.21 7.44 -26.62
CA PRO A 62 5.37 7.83 -28.03
C PRO A 62 5.03 9.30 -28.30
N TYR A 63 4.10 9.86 -27.52
CA TYR A 63 3.61 11.23 -27.63
C TYR A 63 3.66 11.95 -26.29
N ASP A 64 3.71 13.29 -26.33
CA ASP A 64 3.56 14.10 -25.12
C ASP A 64 2.16 13.91 -24.52
N ALA A 65 2.08 13.41 -23.31
CA ALA A 65 0.82 13.04 -22.67
C ALA A 65 -0.06 14.25 -22.29
N GLU A 66 0.49 15.46 -22.25
CA GLU A 66 -0.21 16.70 -21.86
C GLU A 66 -0.42 17.65 -23.05
N ASN A 67 0.54 17.74 -23.98
CA ASN A 67 0.58 18.77 -24.99
C ASN A 67 0.45 18.27 -26.45
N TYR A 68 0.31 16.96 -26.67
CA TYR A 68 0.06 16.40 -27.99
C TYR A 68 -1.43 16.31 -28.28
N PHE A 69 -1.86 16.80 -29.46
CA PHE A 69 -3.25 16.78 -29.94
C PHE A 69 -3.28 16.47 -31.43
N ASP A 70 -3.97 15.39 -31.81
CA ASP A 70 -4.27 15.02 -33.19
C ASP A 70 -5.75 15.27 -33.49
N TYR A 71 -6.05 16.48 -33.96
CA TYR A 71 -7.43 16.91 -34.22
C TYR A 71 -8.06 16.21 -35.42
N ASP A 72 -7.27 15.57 -36.29
CA ASP A 72 -7.79 14.83 -37.45
C ASP A 72 -8.32 13.44 -37.07
N ARG A 73 -8.01 12.96 -35.85
CA ARG A 73 -8.31 11.59 -35.37
C ARG A 73 -9.07 11.52 -34.06
N LEU A 74 -9.93 12.50 -33.80
CA LEU A 74 -10.72 12.53 -32.56
C LEU A 74 -11.52 11.23 -32.38
N ASN A 75 -11.43 10.64 -31.18
CA ASN A 75 -12.12 9.40 -30.84
C ASN A 75 -11.77 8.20 -31.75
N GLU A 76 -10.64 8.24 -32.48
CA GLU A 76 -10.19 7.10 -33.28
C GLU A 76 -9.85 5.92 -32.36
N GLY A 77 -10.34 4.72 -32.72
CA GLY A 77 -10.05 3.49 -32.00
C GLY A 77 -8.57 3.07 -32.09
N PRO A 78 -8.18 1.99 -31.40
CA PRO A 78 -6.82 1.46 -31.42
C PRO A 78 -6.33 1.24 -32.86
N SER A 79 -5.13 1.74 -33.16
CA SER A 79 -4.47 1.66 -34.48
C SER A 79 -2.97 1.40 -34.32
N LEU A 80 -2.25 1.20 -35.45
CA LEU A 80 -0.79 1.04 -35.41
C LEU A 80 -0.06 2.34 -35.04
N VAL A 81 -0.71 3.49 -35.21
CA VAL A 81 -0.18 4.82 -34.84
C VAL A 81 -0.51 5.13 -33.38
N HIS A 82 -1.76 4.90 -32.99
CA HIS A 82 -2.25 5.12 -31.63
C HIS A 82 -2.70 3.78 -31.04
N TRP A 83 -1.84 3.12 -30.26
CA TRP A 83 -2.05 1.73 -29.82
C TRP A 83 -3.32 1.55 -28.99
N PHE A 84 -3.68 2.52 -28.19
CA PHE A 84 -4.93 2.52 -27.40
C PHE A 84 -6.00 3.45 -27.97
N GLY A 85 -5.73 4.05 -29.15
CA GLY A 85 -6.59 5.05 -29.76
C GLY A 85 -6.37 6.44 -29.20
N VAL A 86 -7.27 7.34 -29.60
CA VAL A 86 -7.23 8.77 -29.32
C VAL A 86 -8.50 9.17 -28.58
N ASP A 87 -8.40 10.12 -27.66
CA ASP A 87 -9.56 10.64 -26.95
C ASP A 87 -10.32 11.74 -27.70
N SER A 88 -11.39 12.28 -27.12
CA SER A 88 -12.22 13.33 -27.74
C SER A 88 -11.51 14.67 -27.92
N LEU A 89 -10.33 14.86 -27.32
CA LEU A 89 -9.50 16.04 -27.48
C LEU A 89 -8.32 15.82 -28.45
N GLY A 90 -8.17 14.62 -29.00
CA GLY A 90 -7.07 14.30 -29.90
C GLY A 90 -5.79 13.83 -29.18
N ARG A 91 -5.87 13.42 -27.90
CA ARG A 91 -4.70 13.00 -27.12
C ARG A 91 -4.51 11.49 -27.20
N ASP A 92 -3.25 11.03 -27.29
CA ASP A 92 -2.91 9.60 -27.33
C ASP A 92 -3.16 8.92 -25.97
N ILE A 93 -4.08 7.95 -25.96
CA ILE A 93 -4.48 7.27 -24.71
C ILE A 93 -3.35 6.42 -24.15
N PHE A 94 -2.53 5.77 -25.00
CA PHE A 94 -1.44 4.93 -24.53
C PHE A 94 -0.38 5.75 -23.76
N SER A 95 0.06 6.86 -24.33
CA SER A 95 1.00 7.79 -23.68
C SER A 95 0.44 8.32 -22.37
N ARG A 96 -0.85 8.68 -22.34
CA ARG A 96 -1.53 9.16 -21.14
C ARG A 96 -1.68 8.10 -20.06
N VAL A 97 -1.95 6.85 -20.41
CA VAL A 97 -2.01 5.73 -19.46
C VAL A 97 -0.62 5.45 -18.86
N LEU A 98 0.44 5.49 -19.66
CA LEU A 98 1.81 5.30 -19.20
C LEU A 98 2.24 6.41 -18.21
N VAL A 99 2.11 7.66 -18.61
CA VAL A 99 2.49 8.80 -17.77
C VAL A 99 1.56 8.93 -16.56
N GLY A 100 0.27 8.66 -16.75
CA GLY A 100 -0.72 8.63 -15.67
C GLY A 100 -0.42 7.63 -14.56
N ALA A 101 0.32 6.56 -14.87
CA ALA A 101 0.79 5.61 -13.87
C ALA A 101 1.63 6.29 -12.78
N GLN A 102 2.46 7.29 -13.11
CA GLN A 102 3.27 8.02 -12.12
C GLN A 102 2.38 8.68 -11.07
N ILE A 103 1.37 9.41 -11.54
CA ILE A 103 0.50 10.21 -10.66
C ILE A 103 -0.41 9.31 -9.85
N SER A 104 -1.03 8.32 -10.50
CA SER A 104 -1.95 7.39 -9.83
C SER A 104 -1.26 6.52 -8.79
N LEU A 105 -0.05 6.00 -9.09
CA LEU A 105 0.76 5.25 -8.12
C LEU A 105 1.27 6.14 -6.98
N ALA A 106 1.80 7.33 -7.32
CA ALA A 106 2.29 8.27 -6.32
C ALA A 106 1.17 8.68 -5.35
N ALA A 107 -0.03 8.97 -5.87
CA ALA A 107 -1.18 9.32 -5.05
C ALA A 107 -1.54 8.19 -4.07
N GLY A 108 -1.64 6.95 -4.57
CA GLY A 108 -1.94 5.79 -3.75
C GLY A 108 -0.88 5.53 -2.68
N VAL A 109 0.39 5.52 -3.05
CA VAL A 109 1.50 5.23 -2.15
C VAL A 109 1.69 6.33 -1.10
N LEU A 110 1.71 7.61 -1.52
CA LEU A 110 1.91 8.74 -0.61
C LEU A 110 0.77 8.86 0.41
N ALA A 111 -0.48 8.68 0.00
CA ALA A 111 -1.61 8.72 0.92
C ALA A 111 -1.51 7.63 2.00
N VAL A 112 -1.15 6.40 1.61
CA VAL A 112 -0.96 5.30 2.58
C VAL A 112 0.27 5.54 3.43
N LEU A 113 1.36 6.06 2.89
CA LEU A 113 2.59 6.35 3.63
C LEU A 113 2.35 7.36 4.75
N ILE A 114 1.66 8.46 4.44
CA ILE A 114 1.29 9.48 5.44
C ILE A 114 0.36 8.88 6.51
N GLY A 115 -0.69 8.16 6.07
CA GLY A 115 -1.63 7.51 6.98
C GLY A 115 -0.97 6.46 7.87
N ALA A 116 -0.05 5.65 7.32
CA ALA A 116 0.71 4.65 8.05
C ALA A 116 1.68 5.28 9.06
N ALA A 117 2.40 6.34 8.66
CA ALA A 117 3.34 7.02 9.55
C ALA A 117 2.62 7.61 10.77
N ILE A 118 1.58 8.41 10.54
CA ILE A 118 0.81 9.04 11.63
C ILE A 118 0.08 7.96 12.45
N GLY A 119 -0.61 7.02 11.79
CA GLY A 119 -1.36 5.95 12.46
C GLY A 119 -0.46 5.04 13.29
N THR A 120 0.76 4.75 12.82
CA THR A 120 1.74 3.96 13.60
C THR A 120 2.13 4.67 14.89
N VAL A 121 2.46 5.95 14.83
CA VAL A 121 2.82 6.72 16.03
C VAL A 121 1.63 6.75 17.02
N LEU A 122 0.44 7.06 16.53
CA LEU A 122 -0.78 7.09 17.37
C LEU A 122 -1.08 5.70 17.96
N GLY A 123 -0.93 4.64 17.18
CA GLY A 123 -1.17 3.27 17.64
C GLY A 123 -0.17 2.81 18.71
N LEU A 124 1.11 3.15 18.54
CA LEU A 124 2.14 2.90 19.55
C LEU A 124 1.83 3.62 20.86
N LEU A 125 1.51 4.91 20.79
CA LEU A 125 1.17 5.71 21.99
C LEU A 125 -0.07 5.16 22.70
N ALA A 126 -1.14 4.90 21.96
CA ALA A 126 -2.37 4.35 22.52
C ALA A 126 -2.17 2.99 23.18
N GLY A 127 -1.47 2.05 22.49
CA GLY A 127 -1.24 0.71 23.00
C GLY A 127 -0.25 0.66 24.16
N TYR A 128 0.77 1.50 24.16
CA TYR A 128 1.82 1.47 25.19
C TYR A 128 1.37 2.16 26.49
N TYR A 129 0.88 3.40 26.40
CA TYR A 129 0.51 4.17 27.60
C TYR A 129 -0.88 3.83 28.14
N GLU A 130 -1.78 3.30 27.27
CA GLU A 130 -3.15 2.98 27.63
C GLU A 130 -3.93 4.16 28.28
N GLY A 131 -4.92 3.90 29.11
CA GLY A 131 -5.62 4.89 29.94
C GLY A 131 -6.21 6.05 29.15
N TRP A 132 -5.77 7.27 29.44
CA TRP A 132 -6.29 8.51 28.82
C TRP A 132 -5.85 8.66 27.36
N TRP A 133 -4.58 8.36 27.05
CA TRP A 133 -4.05 8.41 25.68
C TRP A 133 -4.80 7.46 24.74
N ASP A 134 -5.03 6.25 25.21
CA ASP A 134 -5.78 5.26 24.43
C ASP A 134 -7.22 5.73 24.18
N ARG A 135 -7.90 6.19 25.22
CA ARG A 135 -9.27 6.67 25.10
C ARG A 135 -9.40 7.85 24.14
N LEU A 136 -8.49 8.85 24.22
CA LEU A 136 -8.52 10.00 23.34
C LEU A 136 -8.27 9.62 21.89
N ILE A 137 -7.17 8.88 21.62
CA ILE A 137 -6.77 8.51 20.26
C ILE A 137 -7.81 7.60 19.62
N MET A 138 -8.30 6.59 20.35
CA MET A 138 -9.30 5.68 19.79
C MET A 138 -10.64 6.39 19.58
N ARG A 139 -11.04 7.33 20.44
CA ARG A 139 -12.24 8.13 20.23
C ARG A 139 -12.15 8.98 18.95
N LEU A 140 -11.00 9.60 18.69
CA LEU A 140 -10.78 10.33 17.44
C LEU A 140 -10.84 9.38 16.22
N CYS A 141 -10.23 8.20 16.33
CA CYS A 141 -10.33 7.17 15.29
C CYS A 141 -11.79 6.73 15.08
N ASP A 142 -12.58 6.57 16.14
CA ASP A 142 -13.98 6.19 16.06
C ASP A 142 -14.82 7.24 15.34
N VAL A 143 -14.56 8.53 15.61
CA VAL A 143 -15.22 9.64 14.92
C VAL A 143 -14.92 9.60 13.42
N LEU A 144 -13.65 9.37 13.02
CA LEU A 144 -13.28 9.28 11.61
C LEU A 144 -13.93 8.06 10.92
N PHE A 145 -14.06 6.93 11.63
CA PHE A 145 -14.72 5.74 11.10
C PHE A 145 -16.25 5.80 11.12
N ALA A 146 -16.85 6.75 11.84
CA ALA A 146 -18.29 6.95 11.81
C ALA A 146 -18.77 7.43 10.42
N PHE A 147 -17.88 8.04 9.63
CA PHE A 147 -18.19 8.48 8.29
C PHE A 147 -17.76 7.43 7.26
N PRO A 148 -18.57 7.16 6.23
CA PRO A 148 -18.11 6.40 5.05
C PRO A 148 -16.87 7.08 4.45
N GLY A 149 -15.78 6.31 4.24
CA GLY A 149 -14.47 6.87 3.90
C GLY A 149 -14.47 7.80 2.70
N ILE A 150 -15.18 7.44 1.63
CA ILE A 150 -15.26 8.29 0.44
C ILE A 150 -16.01 9.61 0.72
N LEU A 151 -17.04 9.59 1.56
CA LEU A 151 -17.77 10.81 1.91
C LEU A 151 -16.90 11.74 2.78
N LEU A 152 -16.13 11.16 3.69
CA LEU A 152 -15.17 11.95 4.48
C LEU A 152 -14.11 12.57 3.57
N ALA A 153 -13.58 11.81 2.60
CA ALA A 153 -12.60 12.33 1.66
C ALA A 153 -13.17 13.45 0.77
N ILE A 154 -14.41 13.30 0.28
CA ILE A 154 -15.11 14.36 -0.46
C ILE A 154 -15.26 15.61 0.40
N ALA A 155 -15.69 15.47 1.67
CA ALA A 155 -15.86 16.62 2.59
C ALA A 155 -14.52 17.34 2.83
N VAL A 156 -13.42 16.60 3.01
CA VAL A 156 -12.08 17.19 3.20
C VAL A 156 -11.66 17.95 1.93
N VAL A 157 -11.81 17.36 0.74
CA VAL A 157 -11.45 18.02 -0.53
C VAL A 157 -12.37 19.22 -0.80
N ALA A 158 -13.66 19.14 -0.45
CA ALA A 158 -14.58 20.27 -0.60
C ALA A 158 -14.14 21.52 0.19
N VAL A 159 -13.50 21.32 1.35
CA VAL A 159 -12.94 22.41 2.18
C VAL A 159 -11.59 22.87 1.67
N MET A 160 -10.72 21.94 1.25
CA MET A 160 -9.34 22.24 0.82
C MET A 160 -9.24 22.72 -0.63
N GLY A 161 -10.27 22.48 -1.44
CA GLY A 161 -10.25 22.68 -2.89
C GLY A 161 -9.86 21.42 -3.67
N SER A 162 -10.17 21.43 -5.00
CA SER A 162 -9.79 20.35 -5.91
C SER A 162 -8.28 20.33 -6.17
N GLY A 163 -7.75 19.14 -6.43
CA GLY A 163 -6.34 18.96 -6.76
C GLY A 163 -5.78 17.69 -6.13
N MET A 164 -4.78 17.09 -6.80
CA MET A 164 -4.23 15.79 -6.40
C MET A 164 -3.59 15.81 -5.00
N ALA A 165 -2.93 16.90 -4.61
CA ALA A 165 -2.35 17.03 -3.26
C ALA A 165 -3.43 16.94 -2.17
N ASN A 166 -4.57 17.58 -2.37
CA ASN A 166 -5.68 17.57 -1.43
C ASN A 166 -6.36 16.19 -1.37
N VAL A 167 -6.45 15.50 -2.51
CA VAL A 167 -6.90 14.09 -2.55
C VAL A 167 -5.96 13.18 -1.77
N ILE A 168 -4.64 13.32 -1.94
CA ILE A 168 -3.65 12.55 -1.17
C ILE A 168 -3.85 12.76 0.33
N ILE A 169 -4.02 14.00 0.78
CA ILE A 169 -4.26 14.34 2.20
C ILE A 169 -5.57 13.73 2.69
N ALA A 170 -6.65 13.86 1.92
CA ALA A 170 -7.96 13.32 2.28
C ALA A 170 -7.94 11.79 2.46
N VAL A 171 -7.31 11.07 1.52
CA VAL A 171 -7.17 9.62 1.58
C VAL A 171 -6.22 9.20 2.70
N ALA A 172 -5.18 9.99 2.99
CA ALA A 172 -4.28 9.77 4.12
C ALA A 172 -5.03 9.86 5.46
N ILE A 173 -5.84 10.91 5.68
CA ILE A 173 -6.65 11.09 6.88
C ILE A 173 -7.54 9.87 7.13
N PHE A 174 -8.20 9.37 6.08
CA PHE A 174 -9.03 8.17 6.17
C PHE A 174 -8.22 6.89 6.48
N SER A 175 -6.94 6.86 6.13
CA SER A 175 -6.07 5.69 6.38
C SER A 175 -5.52 5.66 7.82
N ILE A 176 -5.37 6.81 8.50
CA ILE A 176 -4.80 6.93 9.85
C ILE A 176 -5.46 5.98 10.87
N PRO A 177 -6.81 5.97 11.04
CA PRO A 177 -7.44 5.16 12.07
C PRO A 177 -7.20 3.66 11.90
N ALA A 178 -7.10 3.20 10.65
CA ALA A 178 -6.87 1.80 10.35
C ALA A 178 -5.49 1.33 10.80
N PHE A 179 -4.43 2.11 10.52
CA PHE A 179 -3.08 1.84 11.01
C PHE A 179 -2.98 2.01 12.52
N ALA A 180 -3.61 3.03 13.11
CA ALA A 180 -3.61 3.24 14.55
C ALA A 180 -4.19 2.04 15.30
N ARG A 181 -5.32 1.49 14.86
CA ARG A 181 -5.91 0.29 15.47
C ARG A 181 -5.07 -0.95 15.29
N LEU A 182 -4.49 -1.16 14.10
CA LEU A 182 -3.60 -2.29 13.83
C LEU A 182 -2.39 -2.27 14.77
N VAL A 183 -1.69 -1.14 14.81
CA VAL A 183 -0.47 -0.99 15.60
C VAL A 183 -0.77 -1.03 17.10
N ARG A 184 -1.87 -0.41 17.54
CA ARG A 184 -2.33 -0.51 18.93
C ARG A 184 -2.54 -1.97 19.35
N GLY A 185 -3.24 -2.76 18.54
CA GLY A 185 -3.46 -4.19 18.83
C GLY A 185 -2.15 -4.96 18.99
N ASN A 186 -1.21 -4.78 18.05
CA ASN A 186 0.10 -5.40 18.12
C ASN A 186 0.91 -4.93 19.34
N THR A 187 0.85 -3.63 19.68
CA THR A 187 1.55 -3.05 20.83
C THR A 187 1.05 -3.65 22.14
N LEU A 188 -0.25 -3.82 22.31
CA LEU A 188 -0.84 -4.44 23.50
C LEU A 188 -0.36 -5.87 23.69
N VAL A 189 -0.24 -6.65 22.60
CA VAL A 189 0.26 -8.03 22.66
C VAL A 189 1.76 -8.06 22.97
N LEU A 190 2.56 -7.25 22.29
CA LEU A 190 4.01 -7.23 22.48
C LEU A 190 4.41 -6.70 23.86
N LYS A 191 3.70 -5.73 24.38
CA LYS A 191 3.95 -5.14 25.70
C LYS A 191 3.89 -6.16 26.84
N GLN A 192 3.12 -7.24 26.67
CA GLN A 192 2.97 -8.32 27.68
C GLN A 192 4.02 -9.42 27.55
N GLN A 193 4.98 -9.31 26.64
CA GLN A 193 6.03 -10.32 26.47
C GLN A 193 7.12 -10.17 27.53
N THR A 194 7.64 -11.30 28.00
CA THR A 194 8.68 -11.36 29.05
C THR A 194 9.94 -10.57 28.73
N PHE A 195 10.32 -10.46 27.45
CA PHE A 195 11.50 -9.67 27.07
C PHE A 195 11.30 -8.16 27.29
N ILE A 196 10.05 -7.67 27.19
CA ILE A 196 9.71 -6.27 27.51
C ILE A 196 9.75 -6.02 29.02
N GLU A 197 9.26 -6.98 29.82
CA GLU A 197 9.35 -6.90 31.27
C GLU A 197 10.82 -6.92 31.73
N SER A 198 11.64 -7.77 31.11
CA SER A 198 13.08 -7.82 31.38
C SER A 198 13.76 -6.49 31.01
N ALA A 199 13.46 -5.91 29.83
CA ALA A 199 14.02 -4.62 29.43
C ALA A 199 13.63 -3.51 30.43
N ARG A 200 12.39 -3.51 30.92
CA ARG A 200 11.94 -2.55 31.94
C ARG A 200 12.65 -2.76 33.27
N SER A 201 12.87 -4.01 33.69
CA SER A 201 13.54 -4.35 34.96
C SER A 201 15.00 -3.89 35.01
N ILE A 202 15.68 -3.82 33.85
CA ILE A 202 17.06 -3.30 33.73
C ILE A 202 17.11 -1.79 33.46
N GLY A 203 15.96 -1.08 33.56
CA GLY A 203 15.90 0.38 33.48
C GLY A 203 15.83 0.96 32.06
N ALA A 204 15.41 0.18 31.06
CA ALA A 204 15.21 0.73 29.71
C ALA A 204 14.11 1.81 29.72
N SER A 205 14.35 2.94 29.03
CA SER A 205 13.38 4.02 28.90
C SER A 205 12.19 3.60 28.01
N ASP A 206 11.03 4.25 28.22
CA ASP A 206 9.84 4.02 27.39
C ASP A 206 10.13 4.20 25.90
N ALA A 207 10.89 5.24 25.52
CA ALA A 207 11.31 5.45 24.13
C ALA A 207 12.12 4.27 23.59
N THR A 208 13.06 3.74 24.38
CA THR A 208 13.84 2.56 24.00
C THR A 208 12.93 1.35 23.79
N ILE A 209 12.00 1.11 24.70
CA ILE A 209 11.05 0.00 24.60
C ILE A 209 10.18 0.15 23.34
N LEU A 210 9.63 1.35 23.09
CA LEU A 210 8.78 1.61 21.94
C LEU A 210 9.54 1.43 20.61
N PHE A 211 10.67 2.09 20.45
CA PHE A 211 11.36 2.16 19.15
C PHE A 211 12.30 0.98 18.87
N HIS A 212 12.89 0.36 19.90
CA HIS A 212 13.84 -0.74 19.70
C HIS A 212 13.24 -2.13 19.93
N HIS A 213 12.10 -2.22 20.61
CA HIS A 213 11.50 -3.53 20.91
C HIS A 213 10.10 -3.68 20.29
N ILE A 214 9.17 -2.74 20.53
CA ILE A 214 7.78 -2.87 20.08
C ILE A 214 7.65 -2.56 18.59
N LEU A 215 8.15 -1.41 18.12
CA LEU A 215 8.03 -1.02 16.72
C LEU A 215 8.64 -2.05 15.77
N PRO A 216 9.86 -2.58 15.96
CA PRO A 216 10.38 -3.64 15.10
C PRO A 216 9.51 -4.90 15.07
N GLY A 217 8.90 -5.26 16.21
CA GLY A 217 7.96 -6.38 16.30
C GLY A 217 6.64 -6.16 15.54
N THR A 218 6.28 -4.90 15.26
CA THR A 218 5.05 -4.55 14.51
C THR A 218 5.29 -4.36 13.01
N VAL A 219 6.54 -4.18 12.57
CA VAL A 219 6.88 -3.84 11.17
C VAL A 219 6.29 -4.82 10.16
N SER A 220 6.35 -6.12 10.42
CA SER A 220 5.80 -7.14 9.52
C SER A 220 4.31 -6.91 9.25
N SER A 221 3.52 -6.67 10.30
CA SER A 221 2.09 -6.38 10.16
C SER A 221 1.82 -5.05 9.46
N ILE A 222 2.66 -4.03 9.72
CA ILE A 222 2.56 -2.72 9.07
C ILE A 222 2.83 -2.86 7.57
N VAL A 223 3.90 -3.57 7.16
CA VAL A 223 4.27 -3.76 5.75
C VAL A 223 3.19 -4.49 4.97
N VAL A 224 2.66 -5.58 5.53
CA VAL A 224 1.56 -6.33 4.92
C VAL A 224 0.34 -5.43 4.72
N TYR A 225 -0.09 -4.76 5.80
CA TYR A 225 -1.27 -3.91 5.74
C TYR A 225 -1.08 -2.70 4.82
N PHE A 226 0.12 -2.12 4.81
CA PHE A 226 0.52 -1.04 3.89
C PHE A 226 0.34 -1.46 2.44
N THR A 227 0.86 -2.62 2.04
CA THR A 227 0.77 -3.12 0.67
C THR A 227 -0.68 -3.31 0.23
N MET A 228 -1.52 -3.93 1.07
CA MET A 228 -2.95 -4.10 0.78
C MET A 228 -3.69 -2.76 0.70
N ARG A 229 -3.32 -1.79 1.55
CA ARG A 229 -3.96 -0.46 1.57
C ARG A 229 -3.64 0.40 0.35
N ILE A 230 -2.52 0.17 -0.35
CA ILE A 230 -2.19 0.89 -1.60
C ILE A 230 -3.30 0.68 -2.64
N GLY A 231 -3.75 -0.55 -2.86
CA GLY A 231 -4.84 -0.83 -3.80
C GLY A 231 -6.12 -0.06 -3.48
N VAL A 232 -6.55 -0.08 -2.22
CA VAL A 232 -7.72 0.68 -1.76
C VAL A 232 -7.53 2.19 -1.92
N SER A 233 -6.32 2.68 -1.65
CA SER A 233 -5.98 4.10 -1.78
C SER A 233 -6.01 4.58 -3.24
N ILE A 234 -5.50 3.77 -4.18
CA ILE A 234 -5.56 4.06 -5.62
C ILE A 234 -7.02 4.16 -6.07
N ILE A 235 -7.88 3.20 -5.69
CA ILE A 235 -9.32 3.27 -6.02
C ILE A 235 -9.95 4.54 -5.44
N SER A 236 -9.64 4.88 -4.18
CA SER A 236 -10.21 6.06 -3.53
C SER A 236 -9.76 7.35 -4.22
N ALA A 237 -8.48 7.48 -4.56
CA ALA A 237 -7.95 8.63 -5.28
C ALA A 237 -8.56 8.74 -6.69
N ALA A 238 -8.61 7.62 -7.43
CA ALA A 238 -9.23 7.58 -8.76
C ALA A 238 -10.73 7.91 -8.70
N SER A 239 -11.45 7.47 -7.67
CA SER A 239 -12.87 7.81 -7.48
C SER A 239 -13.08 9.32 -7.24
N LEU A 240 -12.22 9.94 -6.43
CA LEU A 240 -12.26 11.39 -6.21
C LEU A 240 -11.90 12.17 -7.48
N SER A 241 -10.89 11.69 -8.22
CA SER A 241 -10.52 12.28 -9.52
C SER A 241 -11.64 12.11 -10.57
N PHE A 242 -12.31 10.95 -10.59
CA PHE A 242 -13.49 10.71 -11.43
C PHE A 242 -14.65 11.67 -11.11
N LEU A 243 -14.77 12.13 -9.86
CA LEU A 243 -15.72 13.16 -9.47
C LEU A 243 -15.24 14.59 -9.77
N GLY A 244 -14.08 14.77 -10.41
CA GLY A 244 -13.51 16.06 -10.74
C GLY A 244 -12.77 16.75 -9.57
N LEU A 245 -12.58 16.04 -8.46
CA LEU A 245 -11.94 16.59 -7.25
C LEU A 245 -10.41 16.40 -7.21
N GLY A 246 -9.86 15.53 -8.09
CA GLY A 246 -8.45 15.16 -8.13
C GLY A 246 -7.63 15.96 -9.13
N ALA A 247 -6.87 15.24 -9.97
CA ALA A 247 -6.04 15.85 -11.01
C ALA A 247 -6.90 16.66 -11.98
N GLN A 248 -6.40 17.85 -12.32
CA GLN A 248 -7.07 18.74 -13.27
C GLN A 248 -6.40 18.61 -14.64
N PRO A 249 -7.16 18.74 -15.75
CA PRO A 249 -6.59 18.77 -17.10
C PRO A 249 -5.50 19.84 -17.22
N PRO A 250 -4.44 19.59 -18.01
CA PRO A 250 -4.24 18.48 -18.94
C PRO A 250 -3.60 17.23 -18.31
N THR A 251 -3.32 17.23 -17.03
CA THR A 251 -2.54 16.20 -16.32
C THR A 251 -3.16 14.82 -16.46
N PRO A 252 -2.45 13.82 -17.01
CA PRO A 252 -2.94 12.48 -17.12
C PRO A 252 -2.92 11.78 -15.75
N GLU A 253 -4.09 11.40 -15.25
CA GLU A 253 -4.29 10.55 -14.08
C GLU A 253 -5.46 9.62 -14.39
N TRP A 254 -5.36 8.35 -14.03
CA TRP A 254 -6.32 7.33 -14.51
C TRP A 254 -7.78 7.62 -14.14
N GLY A 255 -8.03 8.14 -12.92
CA GLY A 255 -9.38 8.53 -12.51
C GLY A 255 -9.89 9.77 -13.24
N ALA A 256 -9.03 10.76 -13.47
CA ALA A 256 -9.33 11.95 -14.26
C ALA A 256 -9.60 11.60 -15.74
N MET A 257 -8.81 10.66 -16.30
CA MET A 257 -9.06 10.15 -17.66
C MET A 257 -10.43 9.46 -17.77
N LEU A 258 -10.86 8.73 -16.76
CA LEU A 258 -12.21 8.15 -16.71
C LEU A 258 -13.30 9.21 -16.62
N ASN A 259 -13.06 10.31 -15.90
CA ASN A 259 -14.00 11.44 -15.84
C ASN A 259 -14.14 12.10 -17.23
N GLU A 260 -13.01 12.36 -17.90
CA GLU A 260 -12.99 12.94 -19.25
C GLU A 260 -13.68 12.02 -20.27
N ALA A 261 -13.47 10.70 -20.17
CA ALA A 261 -14.10 9.70 -21.05
C ALA A 261 -15.62 9.56 -20.86
N ARG A 262 -16.20 10.13 -19.81
CA ARG A 262 -17.57 9.87 -19.37
C ARG A 262 -18.64 10.17 -20.45
N ALA A 263 -18.44 11.22 -21.24
CA ALA A 263 -19.37 11.60 -22.29
C ALA A 263 -19.29 10.67 -23.51
N ASP A 264 -18.10 10.15 -23.80
CA ASP A 264 -17.79 9.45 -25.04
C ASP A 264 -17.72 7.92 -24.89
N MET A 265 -17.76 7.39 -23.67
CA MET A 265 -17.54 5.96 -23.39
C MET A 265 -18.53 5.00 -24.06
N VAL A 266 -19.71 5.48 -24.46
CA VAL A 266 -20.71 4.66 -25.18
C VAL A 266 -20.33 4.52 -26.66
N MET A 267 -19.86 5.59 -27.28
CA MET A 267 -19.50 5.64 -28.71
C MET A 267 -18.05 5.20 -28.92
N SER A 268 -17.17 5.50 -27.97
CA SER A 268 -15.73 5.24 -28.02
C SER A 268 -15.26 4.56 -26.71
N PRO A 269 -15.64 3.30 -26.48
CA PRO A 269 -15.42 2.62 -25.19
C PRO A 269 -13.94 2.46 -24.83
N HIS A 270 -13.02 2.48 -25.80
CA HIS A 270 -11.58 2.37 -25.58
C HIS A 270 -11.04 3.52 -24.71
N VAL A 271 -11.64 4.72 -24.76
CA VAL A 271 -11.20 5.90 -23.98
C VAL A 271 -11.29 5.64 -22.48
N ALA A 272 -12.33 4.91 -22.03
CA ALA A 272 -12.52 4.52 -20.63
C ALA A 272 -11.90 3.16 -20.30
N LEU A 273 -11.87 2.23 -21.25
CA LEU A 273 -11.43 0.85 -21.03
C LEU A 273 -9.97 0.76 -20.56
N PHE A 274 -9.05 1.44 -21.22
CA PHE A 274 -7.63 1.31 -20.92
C PHE A 274 -7.24 1.91 -19.56
N PRO A 275 -7.67 3.11 -19.16
CA PRO A 275 -7.46 3.60 -17.80
C PRO A 275 -8.11 2.70 -16.73
N ALA A 276 -9.33 2.20 -16.99
CA ALA A 276 -10.00 1.29 -16.06
C ALA A 276 -9.23 -0.02 -15.87
N VAL A 277 -8.72 -0.62 -16.95
CA VAL A 277 -7.88 -1.83 -16.91
C VAL A 277 -6.58 -1.56 -16.18
N ALA A 278 -5.95 -0.40 -16.37
CA ALA A 278 -4.74 -0.02 -15.64
C ALA A 278 -4.99 0.04 -14.12
N ILE A 279 -6.08 0.68 -13.68
CA ILE A 279 -6.49 0.70 -12.27
C ILE A 279 -6.73 -0.73 -11.78
N PHE A 280 -7.54 -1.52 -12.49
CA PHE A 280 -7.90 -2.87 -12.10
C PHE A 280 -6.68 -3.77 -11.91
N LEU A 281 -5.78 -3.83 -12.89
CA LEU A 281 -4.58 -4.67 -12.82
C LEU A 281 -3.64 -4.23 -11.69
N THR A 282 -3.49 -2.93 -11.49
CA THR A 282 -2.67 -2.38 -10.42
C THR A 282 -3.22 -2.76 -9.04
N VAL A 283 -4.51 -2.56 -8.82
CA VAL A 283 -5.18 -2.89 -7.55
C VAL A 283 -5.12 -4.40 -7.28
N LEU A 284 -5.40 -5.22 -8.29
CA LEU A 284 -5.30 -6.67 -8.20
C LEU A 284 -3.89 -7.10 -7.81
N ALA A 285 -2.88 -6.55 -8.46
CA ALA A 285 -1.49 -6.90 -8.18
C ALA A 285 -1.07 -6.52 -6.74
N PHE A 286 -1.43 -5.32 -6.25
CA PHE A 286 -1.14 -4.93 -4.87
C PHE A 286 -1.86 -5.80 -3.84
N ASN A 287 -3.10 -6.21 -4.09
CA ASN A 287 -3.83 -7.12 -3.20
C ASN A 287 -3.19 -8.51 -3.16
N LEU A 288 -2.91 -9.13 -4.32
CA LEU A 288 -2.25 -10.43 -4.41
C LEU A 288 -0.84 -10.43 -3.80
N LEU A 289 -0.10 -9.34 -3.99
CA LEU A 289 1.20 -9.15 -3.35
C LEU A 289 1.07 -9.04 -1.84
N GLY A 290 0.10 -8.27 -1.35
CA GLY A 290 -0.17 -8.10 0.08
C GLY A 290 -0.55 -9.42 0.77
N ASP A 291 -1.41 -10.21 0.15
CA ASP A 291 -1.77 -11.56 0.64
C ASP A 291 -0.56 -12.48 0.70
N GLY A 292 0.27 -12.50 -0.34
CA GLY A 292 1.49 -13.30 -0.34
C GLY A 292 2.54 -12.84 0.69
N LEU A 293 2.66 -11.53 0.92
CA LEU A 293 3.50 -11.01 2.00
C LEU A 293 2.97 -11.42 3.37
N ARG A 294 1.66 -11.40 3.57
CA ARG A 294 1.01 -11.85 4.80
C ARG A 294 1.34 -13.30 5.10
N ASP A 295 1.13 -14.19 4.15
CA ASP A 295 1.39 -15.62 4.30
C ASP A 295 2.88 -15.93 4.54
N ALA A 296 3.78 -15.20 3.86
CA ALA A 296 5.22 -15.37 4.02
C ALA A 296 5.74 -14.87 5.39
N LEU A 297 5.10 -13.84 5.95
CA LEU A 297 5.48 -13.22 7.24
C LEU A 297 4.73 -13.80 8.44
N ASP A 298 3.70 -14.64 8.25
CA ASP A 298 2.95 -15.25 9.36
C ASP A 298 3.82 -16.30 10.09
N PRO A 299 4.12 -16.09 11.39
CA PRO A 299 4.92 -17.02 12.18
C PRO A 299 4.15 -18.31 12.53
N LYS A 300 2.81 -18.33 12.41
CA LYS A 300 1.97 -19.48 12.79
C LYS A 300 2.01 -20.62 11.77
N LEU A 301 2.47 -20.37 10.56
CA LEU A 301 2.68 -21.39 9.53
C LEU A 301 4.00 -22.18 9.70
N LYS A 302 4.54 -22.23 10.92
CA LYS A 302 5.63 -23.11 11.29
C LYS A 302 5.08 -24.52 11.51
N GLY A 303 4.74 -25.19 10.42
CA GLY A 303 4.43 -26.60 10.35
C GLY A 303 5.49 -27.33 9.54
#